data_ed49c063f58618ff274c9e00c3a32f10
#
_entry.id   ed49c063f58618ff274c9e00c3a32f10
#
_cell.length_a   1.000
_cell.length_b   1.000
_cell.length_c   1.000
_cell.angle_alpha   90.00
_cell.angle_beta   90.00
_cell.angle_gamma   90.00
#
_symmetry.space_group_name_H-M   'P 1'
#
loop_
_entity.id
_entity.type
_entity.pdbx_description
1 polymer ?
#
loop_
_entity_poly.entity_id
_entity_poly.type
_entity_poly.pdbx_seq_one_letter_code
_entity_poly.pdbx_strand_id
1 'polypeptide(L)'
;MKLQWVGLIATLLLIGCQEGVNTSLPEISISSPLNNSTVAGMTSISALVADDEGIESVEFFVDGDLIETLHSEPFTASWNTLEYENGEHSLQCRAIDDAGNETLSNQVVVRVANVLFTAKYVNNWLCADCGAGVLFVQDMSGTLLGQSSWTGNATVVIEDLNQSPSDSGNISITTMRADGYGNVNIATYLDIPRGETWTFRGLPRVDLNFYQTIDFSISSVPSHTGWSVANAYAELWGFDTQIPTELSIKTYKAEAGVYLRLSNTSNGTGYLWYDALQPQGYDISLSNLISTTEHSVQFPSDAQEARTLLYGYTVSGDYSHGSFLLDRVRFDPNTTTMRVHTPQSEMQDYRTYMYYFKSAGWNYNTVYGIIPGQFETIDASMTFVSGSKNNYEITTTGTFDQIRSYWRFRSGESVYTWNIVGRNDLTNYRVPDFPSLVAQIFPTMLRSQFVLSKTELIDYPELTSNQEIWDIRFKWAGYFNEYISESRTRSKDYVAPTP
;
A
#
# COMPACT_ATOMS: atom_id res chain seq x y z
N MET A 1 60.30 -102.38 -27.68
CA MET A 1 60.03 -101.01 -28.20
C MET A 1 58.63 -100.58 -27.76
N LYS A 2 58.59 -99.81 -26.71
CA LYS A 2 57.27 -99.14 -26.27
C LYS A 2 57.57 -97.69 -26.06
N LEU A 3 56.94 -96.84 -26.87
CA LEU A 3 57.01 -95.43 -26.74
C LEU A 3 56.04 -95.04 -25.65
N GLN A 4 56.50 -94.25 -24.66
CA GLN A 4 55.67 -93.59 -23.66
C GLN A 4 55.48 -92.15 -24.10
N TRP A 5 54.22 -91.75 -24.14
CA TRP A 5 53.83 -90.37 -24.33
C TRP A 5 53.74 -89.74 -22.95
N VAL A 6 54.47 -88.66 -22.72
CA VAL A 6 54.33 -87.79 -21.53
C VAL A 6 53.39 -86.66 -21.90
N GLY A 7 52.21 -86.69 -21.32
CA GLY A 7 51.24 -85.63 -21.46
C GLY A 7 51.57 -84.46 -20.51
N LEU A 8 51.77 -83.29 -21.09
CA LEU A 8 51.96 -82.02 -20.38
C LEU A 8 50.57 -81.43 -20.04
N ILE A 9 50.16 -81.45 -18.76
CA ILE A 9 48.95 -80.77 -18.29
C ILE A 9 49.34 -79.31 -17.99
N ALA A 10 48.92 -78.37 -18.80
CA ALA A 10 49.00 -76.93 -18.55
C ALA A 10 47.86 -76.55 -17.65
N THR A 11 48.14 -76.29 -16.39
CA THR A 11 47.14 -75.69 -15.45
C THR A 11 47.05 -74.23 -15.71
N LEU A 12 45.90 -73.80 -16.26
CA LEU A 12 45.54 -72.40 -16.47
C LEU A 12 45.03 -71.81 -15.13
N LEU A 13 45.85 -71.01 -14.47
CA LEU A 13 45.47 -70.25 -13.30
C LEU A 13 44.62 -69.06 -13.81
N LEU A 14 43.29 -69.13 -13.69
CA LEU A 14 42.41 -68.01 -13.78
C LEU A 14 42.57 -67.17 -12.49
N ILE A 15 43.34 -66.10 -12.57
CA ILE A 15 43.34 -65.04 -11.56
C ILE A 15 42.06 -64.27 -11.83
N GLY A 16 40.95 -64.56 -11.12
CA GLY A 16 39.79 -63.73 -11.04
C GLY A 16 40.21 -62.50 -10.24
N CYS A 17 40.22 -61.33 -10.89
CA CYS A 17 40.10 -60.08 -10.16
C CYS A 17 38.73 -60.09 -9.45
N GLN A 18 38.73 -60.32 -8.16
CA GLN A 18 37.61 -60.02 -7.32
C GLN A 18 37.65 -58.47 -7.19
N GLU A 19 36.83 -57.79 -7.92
CA GLU A 19 36.56 -56.39 -7.61
C GLU A 19 36.08 -56.36 -6.16
N GLY A 20 36.85 -55.73 -5.27
CA GLY A 20 36.50 -55.59 -3.88
C GLY A 20 35.18 -54.74 -3.88
N VAL A 21 34.13 -55.28 -3.30
CA VAL A 21 32.91 -54.52 -3.08
C VAL A 21 33.31 -53.35 -2.17
N ASN A 22 33.13 -52.10 -2.64
CA ASN A 22 33.33 -50.94 -1.80
C ASN A 22 32.33 -51.02 -0.63
N THR A 23 32.86 -50.97 0.59
CA THR A 23 32.07 -50.95 1.82
C THR A 23 32.30 -49.68 2.62
N SER A 24 32.99 -48.70 2.03
CA SER A 24 33.13 -47.36 2.60
C SER A 24 31.77 -46.72 2.66
N LEU A 25 31.45 -46.05 3.73
CA LEU A 25 30.18 -45.34 3.90
C LEU A 25 30.39 -43.87 3.59
N PRO A 26 29.49 -43.21 2.84
CA PRO A 26 29.58 -41.79 2.61
C PRO A 26 29.44 -40.98 3.92
N GLU A 27 30.19 -39.89 4.03
CA GLU A 27 30.03 -38.92 5.11
C GLU A 27 29.04 -37.84 4.69
N ILE A 28 28.06 -37.54 5.53
CA ILE A 28 27.04 -36.51 5.24
C ILE A 28 26.70 -35.67 6.47
N SER A 29 26.55 -34.34 6.24
CA SER A 29 26.05 -33.42 7.25
C SER A 29 25.23 -32.30 6.62
N ILE A 30 24.23 -31.78 7.35
CA ILE A 30 23.49 -30.56 6.94
C ILE A 30 24.33 -29.36 7.34
N SER A 31 24.68 -28.52 6.36
CA SER A 31 25.45 -27.29 6.55
C SER A 31 24.54 -26.05 6.74
N SER A 32 23.32 -26.10 6.19
CA SER A 32 22.30 -25.07 6.33
C SER A 32 20.91 -25.70 6.21
N PRO A 33 19.92 -25.25 6.99
CA PRO A 33 20.01 -24.30 8.10
C PRO A 33 20.74 -24.87 9.31
N LEU A 34 21.18 -23.99 10.24
CA LEU A 34 21.84 -24.41 11.48
C LEU A 34 20.83 -24.98 12.48
N ASN A 35 21.30 -25.87 13.33
CA ASN A 35 20.46 -26.41 14.41
C ASN A 35 19.92 -25.30 15.32
N ASN A 36 18.64 -25.37 15.69
CA ASN A 36 17.88 -24.38 16.45
C ASN A 36 17.72 -23.00 15.77
N SER A 37 17.96 -22.90 14.46
CA SER A 37 17.68 -21.66 13.73
C SER A 37 16.18 -21.53 13.43
N THR A 38 15.73 -20.28 13.21
CA THR A 38 14.37 -19.97 12.74
C THR A 38 14.39 -19.81 11.22
N VAL A 39 13.44 -20.44 10.56
CA VAL A 39 13.30 -20.42 9.09
C VAL A 39 11.85 -20.04 8.70
N ALA A 40 11.68 -19.46 7.52
CA ALA A 40 10.38 -19.07 6.98
C ALA A 40 10.39 -18.98 5.45
N GLY A 41 9.24 -19.19 4.81
CA GLY A 41 9.09 -19.11 3.36
C GLY A 41 9.89 -20.16 2.61
N MET A 42 10.47 -19.80 1.45
CA MET A 42 11.35 -20.70 0.70
C MET A 42 12.72 -20.77 1.38
N THR A 43 13.02 -21.92 1.97
CA THR A 43 14.25 -22.18 2.71
C THR A 43 15.11 -23.20 1.97
N SER A 44 16.42 -22.96 1.88
CA SER A 44 17.36 -23.90 1.28
C SER A 44 17.92 -24.82 2.33
N ILE A 45 17.88 -26.15 2.09
CA ILE A 45 18.57 -27.17 2.90
C ILE A 45 19.79 -27.63 2.12
N SER A 46 20.98 -27.34 2.65
CA SER A 46 22.26 -27.70 1.99
C SER A 46 22.99 -28.79 2.76
N ALA A 47 23.41 -29.81 2.05
CA ALA A 47 24.23 -30.91 2.59
C ALA A 47 25.68 -30.79 2.13
N LEU A 48 26.61 -31.14 3.02
CA LEU A 48 27.99 -31.44 2.70
C LEU A 48 28.13 -32.94 2.70
N VAL A 49 28.63 -33.49 1.60
CA VAL A 49 28.79 -34.93 1.38
C VAL A 49 30.18 -35.20 0.86
N ALA A 50 30.78 -36.28 1.32
CA ALA A 50 32.08 -36.77 0.83
C ALA A 50 32.10 -38.30 0.82
N ASP A 51 32.67 -38.85 -0.23
CA ASP A 51 32.93 -40.28 -0.39
C ASP A 51 34.20 -40.50 -1.22
N ASP A 52 34.77 -41.70 -1.17
CA ASP A 52 36.01 -42.06 -1.89
C ASP A 52 35.75 -42.56 -3.35
N GLU A 53 34.53 -42.97 -3.70
CA GLU A 53 34.18 -43.47 -5.05
C GLU A 53 33.12 -42.67 -5.78
N GLY A 54 32.37 -41.79 -5.08
CA GLY A 54 31.36 -40.94 -5.67
C GLY A 54 29.99 -41.07 -5.01
N ILE A 55 29.13 -40.11 -5.28
CA ILE A 55 27.79 -40.03 -4.68
C ILE A 55 26.75 -40.22 -5.80
N GLU A 56 25.93 -41.26 -5.71
CA GLU A 56 24.81 -41.52 -6.61
C GLU A 56 23.67 -40.52 -6.36
N SER A 57 23.32 -40.32 -5.07
CA SER A 57 22.23 -39.39 -4.73
C SER A 57 22.28 -38.93 -3.28
N VAL A 58 21.63 -37.76 -3.06
CA VAL A 58 21.32 -37.21 -1.73
C VAL A 58 19.82 -36.96 -1.62
N GLU A 59 19.21 -37.57 -0.62
CA GLU A 59 17.80 -37.42 -0.30
C GLU A 59 17.62 -36.49 0.90
N PHE A 60 16.65 -35.60 0.83
CA PHE A 60 16.34 -34.60 1.85
C PHE A 60 14.98 -34.91 2.48
N PHE A 61 14.97 -34.94 3.81
CA PHE A 61 13.76 -35.26 4.59
C PHE A 61 13.42 -34.13 5.55
N VAL A 62 12.10 -33.85 5.67
CA VAL A 62 11.53 -32.99 6.71
C VAL A 62 10.54 -33.84 7.49
N ASP A 63 10.70 -33.92 8.82
CA ASP A 63 9.90 -34.75 9.73
C ASP A 63 9.79 -36.24 9.33
N GLY A 64 10.76 -36.70 8.58
CA GLY A 64 10.80 -38.07 8.06
C GLY A 64 10.20 -38.25 6.67
N ASP A 65 9.52 -37.22 6.13
CA ASP A 65 8.99 -37.24 4.77
C ASP A 65 10.02 -36.76 3.75
N LEU A 66 10.22 -37.54 2.66
CA LEU A 66 11.11 -37.17 1.57
C LEU A 66 10.58 -35.98 0.81
N ILE A 67 11.37 -34.89 0.71
CA ILE A 67 10.99 -33.69 -0.03
C ILE A 67 11.70 -33.56 -1.38
N GLU A 68 12.94 -34.04 -1.49
CA GLU A 68 13.72 -33.94 -2.74
C GLU A 68 14.84 -34.97 -2.78
N THR A 69 15.22 -35.43 -3.99
CA THR A 69 16.39 -36.28 -4.27
C THR A 69 17.23 -35.58 -5.32
N LEU A 70 18.51 -35.38 -5.05
CA LEU A 70 19.46 -34.75 -5.95
C LEU A 70 20.58 -35.75 -6.33
N HIS A 71 20.95 -35.77 -7.63
CA HIS A 71 21.95 -36.68 -8.20
C HIS A 71 23.27 -35.98 -8.59
N SER A 72 23.44 -34.72 -8.24
CA SER A 72 24.66 -33.95 -8.52
C SER A 72 24.78 -32.76 -7.60
N GLU A 73 25.99 -32.29 -7.37
CA GLU A 73 26.27 -31.05 -6.67
C GLU A 73 25.74 -29.81 -7.46
N PRO A 74 25.30 -28.72 -6.77
CA PRO A 74 25.31 -28.60 -5.32
C PRO A 74 24.12 -29.35 -4.69
N PHE A 75 24.36 -30.11 -3.63
CA PHE A 75 23.32 -30.80 -2.89
C PHE A 75 22.57 -29.82 -1.99
N THR A 76 21.64 -29.09 -2.63
CA THR A 76 20.81 -28.05 -1.97
C THR A 76 19.36 -28.18 -2.43
N ALA A 77 18.52 -28.66 -1.53
CA ALA A 77 17.08 -28.78 -1.71
C ALA A 77 16.34 -27.49 -1.38
N SER A 78 15.21 -27.27 -2.03
CA SER A 78 14.32 -26.12 -1.76
C SER A 78 13.12 -26.58 -0.96
N TRP A 79 12.97 -26.06 0.27
CA TRP A 79 11.89 -26.38 1.17
C TRP A 79 10.92 -25.20 1.31
N ASN A 80 9.64 -25.41 0.96
CA ASN A 80 8.58 -24.43 1.15
C ASN A 80 7.97 -24.58 2.56
N THR A 81 8.45 -23.77 3.52
CA THR A 81 7.95 -23.83 4.89
C THR A 81 6.52 -23.34 5.04
N LEU A 82 5.94 -22.65 4.04
CA LEU A 82 4.54 -22.22 4.07
C LEU A 82 3.55 -23.40 4.02
N GLU A 83 4.01 -24.59 3.65
CA GLU A 83 3.24 -25.83 3.64
C GLU A 83 3.30 -26.58 4.98
N TYR A 84 4.04 -26.06 5.95
CA TYR A 84 4.28 -26.66 7.26
C TYR A 84 3.75 -25.77 8.38
N GLU A 85 3.39 -26.36 9.50
CA GLU A 85 2.97 -25.62 10.70
C GLU A 85 4.12 -24.77 11.25
N ASN A 86 3.78 -23.67 11.97
CA ASN A 86 4.81 -22.99 12.76
C ASN A 86 5.19 -23.90 13.96
N GLY A 87 6.48 -24.03 14.22
CA GLY A 87 6.94 -24.90 15.28
C GLY A 87 8.29 -25.53 14.97
N GLU A 88 8.65 -26.55 15.76
CA GLU A 88 9.89 -27.31 15.56
C GLU A 88 9.68 -28.37 14.48
N HIS A 89 10.61 -28.40 13.54
CA HIS A 89 10.69 -29.39 12.46
C HIS A 89 12.09 -30.00 12.42
N SER A 90 12.15 -31.29 12.09
CA SER A 90 13.38 -32.01 11.98
C SER A 90 13.82 -32.18 10.54
N LEU A 91 15.08 -31.86 10.26
CA LEU A 91 15.70 -32.04 8.95
C LEU A 91 16.73 -33.18 9.04
N GLN A 92 16.75 -34.01 8.01
CA GLN A 92 17.75 -35.07 7.87
C GLN A 92 18.06 -35.30 6.39
N CYS A 93 19.27 -35.70 6.07
CA CYS A 93 19.67 -36.09 4.73
C CYS A 93 20.18 -37.52 4.73
N ARG A 94 20.02 -38.24 3.60
CA ARG A 94 20.61 -39.54 3.35
C ARG A 94 21.48 -39.47 2.09
N ALA A 95 22.76 -39.82 2.19
CA ALA A 95 23.64 -40.02 1.06
C ALA A 95 23.65 -41.48 0.65
N ILE A 96 23.69 -41.75 -0.65
CA ILE A 96 23.84 -43.04 -1.27
C ILE A 96 25.04 -42.93 -2.23
N ASP A 97 26.04 -43.78 -2.06
CA ASP A 97 27.21 -43.84 -2.93
C ASP A 97 26.97 -44.68 -4.20
N ASP A 98 27.91 -44.66 -5.14
CA ASP A 98 27.82 -45.41 -6.38
C ASP A 98 27.88 -46.96 -6.15
N ALA A 99 28.28 -47.45 -4.97
CA ALA A 99 28.24 -48.84 -4.57
C ALA A 99 26.94 -49.25 -3.87
N GLY A 100 26.06 -48.30 -3.56
CA GLY A 100 24.81 -48.52 -2.87
C GLY A 100 24.90 -48.51 -1.34
N ASN A 101 26.01 -48.04 -0.74
CA ASN A 101 26.09 -47.85 0.69
C ASN A 101 25.37 -46.56 1.09
N GLU A 102 24.70 -46.56 2.26
CA GLU A 102 23.85 -45.44 2.70
C GLU A 102 24.31 -44.89 4.05
N THR A 103 24.26 -43.58 4.21
CA THR A 103 24.47 -42.88 5.49
C THR A 103 23.46 -41.83 5.72
N LEU A 104 22.89 -41.76 6.93
CA LEU A 104 22.02 -40.67 7.40
C LEU A 104 22.85 -39.59 8.11
N SER A 105 22.57 -38.34 7.84
CA SER A 105 23.11 -37.21 8.60
C SER A 105 22.63 -37.23 10.05
N ASN A 106 23.28 -36.45 10.93
CA ASN A 106 22.67 -36.02 12.18
C ASN A 106 21.41 -35.24 11.90
N GLN A 107 20.42 -35.35 12.78
CA GLN A 107 19.21 -34.58 12.73
C GLN A 107 19.50 -33.11 13.08
N VAL A 108 18.94 -32.17 12.29
CA VAL A 108 18.96 -30.75 12.55
C VAL A 108 17.52 -30.33 12.88
N VAL A 109 17.32 -29.75 14.04
CA VAL A 109 16.01 -29.21 14.44
C VAL A 109 15.99 -27.72 14.12
N VAL A 110 14.93 -27.25 13.44
CA VAL A 110 14.71 -25.83 13.13
C VAL A 110 13.31 -25.43 13.58
N ARG A 111 13.13 -24.14 13.83
CA ARG A 111 11.81 -23.58 14.11
C ARG A 111 11.24 -22.89 12.87
N VAL A 112 10.15 -23.40 12.33
CA VAL A 112 9.37 -22.69 11.30
C VAL A 112 8.57 -21.58 11.98
N ALA A 113 8.71 -20.36 11.46
CA ALA A 113 7.93 -19.20 11.90
C ALA A 113 7.50 -18.37 10.68
N ASN A 114 6.42 -18.80 10.04
CA ASN A 114 5.87 -18.15 8.88
C ASN A 114 5.16 -16.86 9.29
N VAL A 115 5.67 -15.73 8.82
CA VAL A 115 5.08 -14.43 9.06
C VAL A 115 3.87 -14.25 8.16
N LEU A 116 2.70 -13.99 8.75
CA LEU A 116 1.49 -13.65 8.00
C LEU A 116 1.60 -12.25 7.38
N PHE A 117 2.09 -11.31 8.19
CA PHE A 117 2.18 -9.91 7.77
C PHE A 117 3.13 -9.11 8.66
N THR A 118 3.86 -8.17 8.05
CA THR A 118 4.69 -7.20 8.76
C THR A 118 4.21 -5.78 8.45
N ALA A 119 3.81 -5.03 9.48
CA ALA A 119 3.48 -3.63 9.37
C ALA A 119 4.59 -2.76 9.98
N LYS A 120 5.10 -1.80 9.20
CA LYS A 120 6.02 -0.75 9.67
C LYS A 120 5.25 0.56 9.77
N TYR A 121 5.05 1.07 10.98
CA TYR A 121 4.41 2.36 11.23
C TYR A 121 5.49 3.41 11.46
N VAL A 122 5.55 4.40 10.58
CA VAL A 122 6.60 5.42 10.58
C VAL A 122 6.02 6.83 10.43
N ASN A 123 6.84 7.84 10.69
CA ASN A 123 6.48 9.26 10.53
C ASN A 123 5.20 9.63 11.29
N ASN A 124 5.06 9.14 12.53
CA ASN A 124 3.89 9.40 13.35
C ASN A 124 2.56 9.04 12.67
N TRP A 125 2.50 7.90 11.97
CA TRP A 125 1.23 7.36 11.45
C TRP A 125 0.14 7.34 12.53
N LEU A 126 0.53 6.98 13.77
CA LEU A 126 -0.27 7.16 14.97
C LEU A 126 0.24 8.42 15.70
N CYS A 127 -0.63 9.35 16.04
CA CYS A 127 -0.25 10.55 16.76
C CYS A 127 0.22 10.20 18.20
N ALA A 128 1.12 11.02 18.76
CA ALA A 128 1.75 10.73 20.05
C ALA A 128 0.74 10.54 21.20
N ASP A 129 -0.37 11.29 21.17
CA ASP A 129 -1.40 11.31 22.22
C ASP A 129 -2.63 10.47 21.84
N CYS A 130 -2.58 9.69 20.77
CA CYS A 130 -3.72 8.94 20.24
C CYS A 130 -3.92 7.56 20.87
N GLY A 131 -3.14 7.22 21.90
CA GLY A 131 -3.20 5.90 22.53
C GLY A 131 -2.57 4.81 21.67
N ALA A 132 -3.14 3.62 21.71
CA ALA A 132 -2.64 2.47 20.93
C ALA A 132 -3.44 2.28 19.65
N GLY A 133 -2.74 1.87 18.60
CA GLY A 133 -3.36 1.29 17.39
C GLY A 133 -3.56 -0.22 17.54
N VAL A 134 -4.41 -0.79 16.68
CA VAL A 134 -4.64 -2.24 16.60
C VAL A 134 -4.42 -2.71 15.17
N LEU A 135 -3.66 -3.79 15.04
CA LEU A 135 -3.49 -4.56 13.81
C LEU A 135 -4.02 -5.97 14.05
N PHE A 136 -4.86 -6.47 13.17
CA PHE A 136 -5.23 -7.88 13.17
C PHE A 136 -5.33 -8.42 11.75
N VAL A 137 -5.10 -9.72 11.66
CA VAL A 137 -5.08 -10.48 10.41
C VAL A 137 -6.10 -11.62 10.53
N GLN A 138 -6.92 -11.78 9.51
CA GLN A 138 -7.91 -12.86 9.42
C GLN A 138 -7.75 -13.56 8.06
N ASP A 139 -8.19 -14.82 7.98
CA ASP A 139 -8.41 -15.46 6.69
C ASP A 139 -9.62 -14.81 5.96
N MET A 140 -9.85 -15.18 4.71
CA MET A 140 -10.94 -14.64 3.92
C MET A 140 -12.34 -15.12 4.40
N SER A 141 -12.40 -16.12 5.29
CA SER A 141 -13.63 -16.54 5.97
C SER A 141 -13.97 -15.70 7.21
N GLY A 142 -12.98 -14.93 7.72
CA GLY A 142 -13.08 -14.10 8.91
C GLY A 142 -12.52 -14.74 10.18
N THR A 143 -11.83 -15.90 10.09
CA THR A 143 -11.13 -16.52 11.23
C THR A 143 -9.91 -15.68 11.61
N LEU A 144 -9.78 -15.35 12.89
CA LEU A 144 -8.61 -14.59 13.39
C LEU A 144 -7.36 -15.46 13.32
N LEU A 145 -6.34 -15.00 12.60
CA LEU A 145 -5.03 -15.65 12.48
C LEU A 145 -4.00 -15.02 13.41
N GLY A 146 -4.08 -13.70 13.66
CA GLY A 146 -3.18 -13.02 14.56
C GLY A 146 -3.59 -11.58 14.82
N GLN A 147 -3.11 -11.01 15.94
CA GLN A 147 -3.41 -9.63 16.33
C GLN A 147 -2.30 -9.04 17.19
N SER A 148 -2.13 -7.72 17.11
CA SER A 148 -1.21 -6.98 17.95
C SER A 148 -1.67 -5.53 18.12
N SER A 149 -1.18 -4.88 19.17
CA SER A 149 -1.32 -3.43 19.34
C SER A 149 0.05 -2.76 19.29
N TRP A 150 0.06 -1.48 18.92
CA TRP A 150 1.30 -0.69 18.89
C TRP A 150 1.07 0.73 19.35
N THR A 151 2.16 1.41 19.68
CA THR A 151 2.19 2.85 19.99
C THR A 151 3.31 3.52 19.21
N GLY A 152 3.10 4.77 18.79
CA GLY A 152 4.13 5.55 18.09
C GLY A 152 4.60 4.91 16.77
N ASN A 153 5.88 5.07 16.46
CA ASN A 153 6.54 4.35 15.36
C ASN A 153 6.89 2.94 15.83
N ALA A 154 6.52 1.94 15.04
CA ALA A 154 6.71 0.53 15.40
C ALA A 154 6.83 -0.37 14.16
N THR A 155 7.50 -1.50 14.33
CA THR A 155 7.39 -2.64 13.42
C THR A 155 6.59 -3.72 14.14
N VAL A 156 5.47 -4.10 13.58
CA VAL A 156 4.56 -5.12 14.10
C VAL A 156 4.61 -6.31 13.18
N VAL A 157 5.00 -7.47 13.71
CA VAL A 157 5.03 -8.74 12.99
C VAL A 157 3.85 -9.58 13.49
N ILE A 158 3.06 -10.10 12.59
CA ILE A 158 1.98 -11.04 12.89
C ILE A 158 2.39 -12.41 12.38
N GLU A 159 2.57 -13.35 13.29
CA GLU A 159 2.76 -14.77 13.02
C GLU A 159 1.40 -15.49 13.08
N ASP A 160 1.27 -16.63 12.39
CA ASP A 160 0.05 -17.43 12.45
C ASP A 160 -0.10 -18.11 13.82
N LEU A 161 -1.15 -17.75 14.55
CA LEU A 161 -1.43 -18.32 15.87
C LEU A 161 -2.11 -19.69 15.78
N ASN A 162 -2.75 -20.00 14.68
CA ASN A 162 -3.59 -21.20 14.54
C ASN A 162 -2.82 -22.39 13.93
N GLN A 163 -1.60 -22.16 13.43
CA GLN A 163 -0.68 -23.18 12.95
C GLN A 163 -1.33 -24.23 12.01
N SER A 164 -2.24 -23.79 11.14
CA SER A 164 -2.93 -24.71 10.23
C SER A 164 -2.28 -24.67 8.84
N PRO A 165 -1.58 -25.73 8.40
CA PRO A 165 -0.91 -25.76 7.10
C PRO A 165 -1.86 -25.72 5.92
N SER A 166 -3.14 -26.07 6.14
CA SER A 166 -4.13 -26.19 5.06
C SER A 166 -4.64 -24.86 4.52
N ASP A 167 -4.33 -23.72 5.16
CA ASP A 167 -4.82 -22.42 4.75
C ASP A 167 -3.70 -21.55 4.19
N SER A 168 -3.23 -21.92 2.99
CA SER A 168 -2.27 -21.13 2.19
C SER A 168 -2.91 -19.92 1.48
N GLY A 169 -4.19 -19.67 1.74
CA GLY A 169 -4.96 -18.61 1.10
C GLY A 169 -4.50 -17.20 1.48
N ASN A 170 -4.93 -16.23 0.67
CA ASN A 170 -4.75 -14.82 0.97
C ASN A 170 -5.48 -14.42 2.27
N ILE A 171 -5.05 -13.33 2.85
CA ILE A 171 -5.52 -12.83 4.14
C ILE A 171 -6.20 -11.47 4.01
N SER A 172 -6.95 -11.10 5.03
CA SER A 172 -7.41 -9.73 5.26
C SER A 172 -6.60 -9.08 6.37
N ILE A 173 -6.21 -7.84 6.16
CA ILE A 173 -5.39 -7.05 7.09
C ILE A 173 -6.21 -5.86 7.54
N THR A 174 -6.42 -5.71 8.84
CA THR A 174 -7.13 -4.56 9.40
C THR A 174 -6.22 -3.79 10.34
N THR A 175 -6.05 -2.50 10.05
CA THR A 175 -5.37 -1.54 10.92
C THR A 175 -6.36 -0.50 11.45
N MET A 176 -6.23 -0.15 12.73
CA MET A 176 -7.13 0.76 13.42
C MET A 176 -6.33 1.78 14.21
N ARG A 177 -6.73 3.04 14.15
CA ARG A 177 -6.11 4.12 14.94
C ARG A 177 -7.13 5.19 15.30
N ALA A 178 -6.96 5.80 16.47
CA ALA A 178 -7.60 7.08 16.79
C ALA A 178 -6.82 8.24 16.15
N ASP A 179 -7.49 9.36 15.96
CA ASP A 179 -6.85 10.65 15.69
C ASP A 179 -6.88 11.52 16.97
N GLY A 180 -6.19 12.67 16.93
CA GLY A 180 -6.14 13.59 18.08
C GLY A 180 -7.48 14.27 18.44
N TYR A 181 -8.53 14.01 17.70
CA TYR A 181 -9.88 14.57 17.89
C TYR A 181 -10.88 13.51 18.40
N GLY A 182 -10.41 12.30 18.71
CA GLY A 182 -11.25 11.21 19.19
C GLY A 182 -12.01 10.44 18.09
N ASN A 183 -11.76 10.73 16.82
CA ASN A 183 -12.28 9.89 15.75
C ASN A 183 -11.43 8.62 15.61
N VAL A 184 -12.05 7.54 15.11
CA VAL A 184 -11.35 6.29 14.84
C VAL A 184 -11.40 5.97 13.35
N ASN A 185 -10.23 5.74 12.78
CA ASN A 185 -10.04 5.36 11.39
C ASN A 185 -9.64 3.89 11.32
N ILE A 186 -10.41 3.12 10.58
CA ILE A 186 -10.19 1.70 10.34
C ILE A 186 -9.99 1.49 8.84
N ALA A 187 -8.96 0.73 8.49
CA ALA A 187 -8.74 0.30 7.12
C ALA A 187 -8.54 -1.22 7.08
N THR A 188 -9.35 -1.89 6.27
CA THR A 188 -9.19 -3.30 5.96
C THR A 188 -8.81 -3.45 4.50
N TYR A 189 -7.81 -4.26 4.25
CA TYR A 189 -7.34 -4.65 2.92
C TYR A 189 -7.59 -6.13 2.75
N LEU A 190 -8.37 -6.47 1.72
CA LEU A 190 -8.81 -7.84 1.47
C LEU A 190 -7.93 -8.50 0.41
N ASP A 191 -7.78 -9.83 0.52
CA ASP A 191 -7.14 -10.67 -0.47
C ASP A 191 -5.64 -10.35 -0.66
N ILE A 192 -4.94 -10.18 0.44
CA ILE A 192 -3.51 -9.88 0.47
C ILE A 192 -2.70 -11.17 0.63
N PRO A 193 -1.64 -11.38 -0.18
CA PRO A 193 -0.75 -12.51 0.00
C PRO A 193 -0.13 -12.55 1.39
N ARG A 194 0.09 -13.75 1.94
CA ARG A 194 0.83 -13.95 3.20
C ARG A 194 2.29 -13.52 3.03
N GLY A 195 2.92 -13.11 4.12
CA GLY A 195 4.33 -12.72 4.15
C GLY A 195 4.61 -11.28 3.70
N GLU A 196 3.60 -10.53 3.30
CA GLU A 196 3.76 -9.15 2.87
C GLU A 196 4.30 -8.24 3.97
N THR A 197 5.15 -7.30 3.57
CA THR A 197 5.67 -6.23 4.45
C THR A 197 5.24 -4.88 3.92
N TRP A 198 4.43 -4.17 4.69
CA TRP A 198 3.92 -2.87 4.32
C TRP A 198 4.39 -1.77 5.26
N THR A 199 4.61 -0.58 4.72
CA THR A 199 4.96 0.60 5.51
C THR A 199 3.80 1.60 5.49
N PHE A 200 3.24 1.85 6.66
CA PHE A 200 2.23 2.87 6.92
C PHE A 200 2.94 4.16 7.33
N ARG A 201 2.86 5.18 6.48
CA ARG A 201 3.53 6.46 6.70
C ARG A 201 2.53 7.54 7.09
N GLY A 202 2.78 8.20 8.21
CA GLY A 202 2.11 9.46 8.52
C GLY A 202 2.58 10.55 7.55
N LEU A 203 1.74 11.52 7.30
CA LEU A 203 2.17 12.73 6.61
C LEU A 203 3.28 13.40 7.42
N PRO A 204 4.28 14.01 6.77
CA PRO A 204 5.26 14.83 7.50
C PRO A 204 4.47 15.85 8.32
N ARG A 205 4.66 15.82 9.63
CA ARG A 205 4.13 16.91 10.44
C ARG A 205 4.91 18.16 10.08
N VAL A 206 4.22 19.12 9.51
CA VAL A 206 4.64 20.50 9.65
C VAL A 206 4.70 20.74 11.14
N ASP A 207 5.83 21.22 11.66
CA ASP A 207 5.96 21.49 13.09
C ASP A 207 4.98 22.59 13.47
N LEU A 208 3.82 22.17 13.98
CA LEU A 208 2.75 23.09 14.38
C LEU A 208 3.15 24.04 15.52
N ASN A 209 4.27 23.78 16.18
CA ASN A 209 4.84 24.68 17.20
C ASN A 209 5.56 25.88 16.56
N PHE A 210 5.82 25.84 15.25
CA PHE A 210 6.41 26.94 14.49
C PHE A 210 5.35 27.71 13.69
N TYR A 211 4.33 28.15 14.39
CA TYR A 211 3.25 28.90 13.79
C TYR A 211 3.57 30.38 13.78
N GLN A 212 3.63 30.96 12.60
CA GLN A 212 3.87 32.39 12.37
C GLN A 212 2.80 32.95 11.43
N THR A 213 2.63 34.26 11.45
CA THR A 213 1.64 34.95 10.63
C THR A 213 2.33 35.95 9.71
N ILE A 214 1.91 35.97 8.46
CA ILE A 214 2.24 37.00 7.49
C ILE A 214 1.02 37.90 7.37
N ASP A 215 1.16 39.17 7.67
CA ASP A 215 0.08 40.14 7.65
C ASP A 215 0.20 41.03 6.41
N PHE A 216 -0.91 41.33 5.79
CA PHE A 216 -0.99 42.16 4.60
C PHE A 216 -1.95 43.33 4.81
N SER A 217 -1.48 44.54 4.51
CA SER A 217 -2.35 45.70 4.25
C SER A 217 -2.53 45.79 2.73
N ILE A 218 -3.79 45.67 2.27
CA ILE A 218 -4.13 45.58 0.86
C ILE A 218 -4.67 46.93 0.39
N SER A 219 -4.10 47.45 -0.69
CA SER A 219 -4.46 48.72 -1.30
C SER A 219 -4.64 48.63 -2.82
N SER A 220 -5.26 49.69 -3.41
CA SER A 220 -5.42 49.80 -4.86
C SER A 220 -6.15 48.62 -5.50
N VAL A 221 -7.20 48.17 -4.86
CA VAL A 221 -7.95 46.95 -5.26
C VAL A 221 -8.80 47.25 -6.49
N PRO A 222 -8.55 46.60 -7.65
CA PRO A 222 -9.43 46.71 -8.80
C PRO A 222 -10.75 46.00 -8.57
N SER A 223 -11.77 46.34 -9.34
CA SER A 223 -13.05 45.60 -9.34
C SER A 223 -12.79 44.14 -9.71
N HIS A 224 -13.36 43.21 -8.97
CA HIS A 224 -13.16 41.74 -9.10
C HIS A 224 -14.42 41.00 -8.65
N THR A 225 -14.47 39.67 -8.91
CA THR A 225 -15.58 38.79 -8.49
C THR A 225 -15.18 37.73 -7.48
N GLY A 226 -13.91 37.64 -7.15
CA GLY A 226 -13.38 36.70 -6.15
C GLY A 226 -11.90 36.90 -5.95
N TRP A 227 -11.41 36.43 -4.83
CA TRP A 227 -10.00 36.51 -4.46
C TRP A 227 -9.53 35.27 -3.75
N SER A 228 -8.25 35.01 -3.80
CA SER A 228 -7.57 33.99 -2.98
C SER A 228 -6.16 34.42 -2.62
N VAL A 229 -5.75 34.04 -1.41
CA VAL A 229 -4.36 34.14 -0.96
C VAL A 229 -3.97 32.77 -0.46
N ALA A 230 -2.85 32.23 -0.95
CA ALA A 230 -2.37 30.91 -0.56
C ALA A 230 -0.86 30.94 -0.35
N ASN A 231 -0.38 30.13 0.59
CA ASN A 231 1.00 29.68 0.64
C ASN A 231 1.02 28.15 0.64
N ALA A 232 2.19 27.56 0.70
CA ALA A 232 2.36 26.10 0.66
C ALA A 232 1.64 25.33 1.81
N TYR A 233 1.10 26.02 2.83
CA TYR A 233 0.54 25.43 4.04
C TYR A 233 -0.81 25.99 4.47
N ALA A 234 -1.24 27.09 3.88
CA ALA A 234 -2.51 27.72 4.23
C ALA A 234 -3.12 28.47 3.07
N GLU A 235 -4.43 28.63 3.09
CA GLU A 235 -5.19 29.35 2.09
C GLU A 235 -6.29 30.18 2.74
N LEU A 236 -6.55 31.37 2.16
CA LEU A 236 -7.72 32.19 2.40
C LEU A 236 -8.38 32.50 1.06
N TRP A 237 -9.69 32.54 1.01
CA TRP A 237 -10.41 32.82 -0.22
C TRP A 237 -11.79 33.44 0.06
N GLY A 238 -12.29 34.21 -0.91
CA GLY A 238 -13.63 34.80 -0.91
C GLY A 238 -14.21 34.80 -2.31
N PHE A 239 -15.54 34.67 -2.38
CA PHE A 239 -16.32 34.78 -3.62
C PHE A 239 -17.12 36.08 -3.69
N ASP A 240 -16.66 37.07 -2.96
CA ASP A 240 -17.26 38.39 -2.96
C ASP A 240 -16.41 39.40 -3.74
N THR A 241 -16.95 40.57 -3.93
CA THR A 241 -16.30 41.67 -4.63
C THR A 241 -15.43 42.51 -3.70
N GLN A 242 -15.20 42.05 -2.47
CA GLN A 242 -14.44 42.81 -1.47
C GLN A 242 -13.36 41.88 -0.84
N ILE A 243 -12.13 42.10 -1.25
CA ILE A 243 -10.98 41.58 -0.51
C ILE A 243 -10.85 42.42 0.77
N PRO A 244 -10.65 41.81 1.95
CA PRO A 244 -10.34 42.57 3.16
C PRO A 244 -9.11 43.45 2.98
N THR A 245 -9.15 44.67 3.52
CA THR A 245 -8.00 45.59 3.49
C THR A 245 -6.83 45.10 4.34
N GLU A 246 -7.11 44.22 5.29
CA GLU A 246 -6.12 43.54 6.13
C GLU A 246 -6.37 42.03 6.07
N LEU A 247 -5.33 41.26 5.74
CA LEU A 247 -5.34 39.82 5.66
C LEU A 247 -4.18 39.24 6.47
N SER A 248 -4.42 38.10 7.13
CA SER A 248 -3.37 37.35 7.81
C SER A 248 -3.35 35.91 7.31
N ILE A 249 -2.22 35.45 6.82
CA ILE A 249 -2.03 34.06 6.42
C ILE A 249 -1.02 33.38 7.34
N LYS A 250 -1.36 32.18 7.75
CA LYS A 250 -0.52 31.37 8.64
C LYS A 250 0.56 30.66 7.85
N THR A 251 1.76 30.57 8.42
CA THR A 251 2.85 29.80 7.82
C THR A 251 3.59 29.00 8.89
N TYR A 252 4.15 27.88 8.49
CA TYR A 252 4.99 27.01 9.34
C TYR A 252 6.48 27.09 8.91
N LYS A 253 6.82 28.01 8.03
CA LYS A 253 8.19 28.30 7.61
C LYS A 253 8.53 29.76 7.94
N ALA A 254 9.78 29.99 8.28
CA ALA A 254 10.31 31.35 8.49
C ALA A 254 10.21 32.20 7.21
N GLU A 255 10.36 31.55 6.05
CA GLU A 255 10.15 32.15 4.74
C GLU A 255 9.09 31.35 3.97
N ALA A 256 8.12 32.03 3.39
CA ALA A 256 7.06 31.38 2.63
C ALA A 256 6.78 32.13 1.33
N GLY A 257 6.66 31.39 0.23
CA GLY A 257 6.08 31.94 -0.98
C GLY A 257 4.59 32.23 -0.75
N VAL A 258 4.10 33.32 -1.35
CA VAL A 258 2.69 33.71 -1.26
C VAL A 258 2.16 34.00 -2.67
N TYR A 259 1.04 33.35 -2.99
CA TYR A 259 0.27 33.56 -4.20
C TYR A 259 -1.04 34.28 -3.84
N LEU A 260 -1.22 35.47 -4.45
CA LEU A 260 -2.45 36.27 -4.30
C LEU A 260 -3.11 36.42 -5.66
N ARG A 261 -4.40 36.10 -5.79
CA ARG A 261 -5.15 36.16 -7.03
C ARG A 261 -6.44 36.95 -6.90
N LEU A 262 -6.77 37.72 -7.95
CA LEU A 262 -8.10 38.32 -8.15
C LEU A 262 -8.72 37.77 -9.43
N SER A 263 -9.99 37.39 -9.33
CA SER A 263 -10.75 36.81 -10.45
C SER A 263 -11.58 37.91 -11.14
N ASN A 264 -11.65 37.82 -12.48
CA ASN A 264 -12.51 38.67 -13.33
C ASN A 264 -12.36 40.18 -13.04
N THR A 265 -11.15 40.66 -13.00
CA THR A 265 -10.88 42.11 -13.03
C THR A 265 -11.20 42.68 -14.41
N SER A 266 -11.18 44.00 -14.58
CA SER A 266 -11.29 44.63 -15.90
C SER A 266 -10.29 44.15 -16.94
N ASN A 267 -9.16 43.58 -16.49
CA ASN A 267 -8.06 43.05 -17.30
C ASN A 267 -8.01 41.51 -17.28
N GLY A 268 -9.10 40.83 -16.87
CA GLY A 268 -9.11 39.37 -16.69
C GLY A 268 -8.72 38.95 -15.28
N THR A 269 -8.37 37.65 -15.10
CA THR A 269 -7.86 37.15 -13.84
C THR A 269 -6.37 37.47 -13.73
N GLY A 270 -5.97 38.05 -12.60
CA GLY A 270 -4.61 38.45 -12.36
C GLY A 270 -4.07 37.97 -11.00
N TYR A 271 -2.77 37.95 -10.84
CA TYR A 271 -2.11 37.51 -9.63
C TYR A 271 -0.88 38.33 -9.27
N LEU A 272 -0.45 38.22 -8.02
CA LEU A 272 0.87 38.57 -7.54
C LEU A 272 1.52 37.32 -6.93
N TRP A 273 2.82 37.24 -7.10
CA TRP A 273 3.66 36.20 -6.52
C TRP A 273 4.81 36.81 -5.71
N TYR A 274 5.06 36.23 -4.55
CA TYR A 274 6.17 36.58 -3.67
C TYR A 274 6.91 35.29 -3.28
N ASP A 275 8.19 35.18 -3.58
CA ASP A 275 8.96 33.94 -3.40
C ASP A 275 9.18 33.57 -1.93
N ALA A 276 9.49 34.54 -1.08
CA ALA A 276 9.88 34.26 0.29
C ALA A 276 9.57 35.45 1.19
N LEU A 277 8.34 35.52 1.72
CA LEU A 277 7.98 36.52 2.70
C LEU A 277 8.34 36.04 4.11
N GLN A 278 8.93 36.96 4.90
CA GLN A 278 9.14 36.75 6.32
C GLN A 278 7.83 37.01 7.10
N PRO A 279 7.66 36.42 8.28
CA PRO A 279 6.53 36.68 9.17
C PRO A 279 6.57 38.10 9.73
N GLN A 280 6.02 39.03 9.00
CA GLN A 280 5.90 40.45 9.32
C GLN A 280 4.77 41.07 8.52
N GLY A 281 4.49 42.37 8.73
CA GLY A 281 3.51 43.14 7.95
C GLY A 281 4.06 43.57 6.60
N TYR A 282 3.22 43.52 5.57
CA TYR A 282 3.51 43.96 4.20
C TYR A 282 2.39 44.81 3.64
N ASP A 283 2.75 45.93 2.98
CA ASP A 283 1.82 46.73 2.23
C ASP A 283 1.83 46.27 0.76
N ILE A 284 0.69 45.76 0.30
CA ILE A 284 0.53 45.22 -1.04
C ILE A 284 -0.45 46.10 -1.85
N SER A 285 0.01 46.58 -3.01
CA SER A 285 -0.84 47.25 -3.98
C SER A 285 -1.26 46.28 -5.08
N LEU A 286 -2.56 46.15 -5.32
CA LEU A 286 -3.13 45.29 -6.37
C LEU A 286 -3.27 46.02 -7.72
N SER A 287 -2.62 47.19 -7.91
CA SER A 287 -2.68 47.92 -9.18
C SER A 287 -1.90 47.22 -10.32
N ASN A 288 -0.93 46.37 -10.02
CA ASN A 288 0.00 45.79 -10.98
C ASN A 288 -0.09 44.25 -11.02
N LEU A 289 -1.29 43.72 -11.13
CA LEU A 289 -1.50 42.28 -11.26
C LEU A 289 -0.89 41.74 -12.58
N ILE A 290 -0.22 40.61 -12.50
CA ILE A 290 0.22 39.82 -13.65
C ILE A 290 -0.96 39.01 -14.16
N SER A 291 -1.18 38.97 -15.48
CA SER A 291 -2.25 38.15 -16.06
C SER A 291 -1.93 36.67 -15.89
N THR A 292 -2.94 35.90 -15.53
CA THR A 292 -2.84 34.42 -15.45
C THR A 292 -2.91 33.78 -16.83
N THR A 293 -2.48 32.53 -16.93
CA THR A 293 -2.78 31.65 -18.08
C THR A 293 -4.10 30.92 -17.80
N GLU A 294 -5.05 31.02 -18.73
CA GLU A 294 -6.34 30.32 -18.65
C GLU A 294 -6.26 28.92 -19.27
N HIS A 295 -6.82 27.94 -18.59
CA HIS A 295 -6.97 26.56 -19.07
C HIS A 295 -8.47 26.18 -19.01
N SER A 296 -8.95 25.49 -20.04
CA SER A 296 -10.33 25.02 -20.12
C SER A 296 -10.43 23.54 -19.81
N VAL A 297 -11.34 23.17 -18.91
CA VAL A 297 -11.64 21.78 -18.56
C VAL A 297 -13.09 21.48 -18.95
N GLN A 298 -13.30 20.49 -19.80
CA GLN A 298 -14.62 20.05 -20.22
C GLN A 298 -15.19 19.03 -19.23
N PHE A 299 -16.44 19.22 -18.82
CA PHE A 299 -17.20 18.28 -18.00
C PHE A 299 -18.30 17.62 -18.82
N PRO A 300 -18.78 16.42 -18.43
CA PRO A 300 -19.95 15.79 -19.04
C PRO A 300 -21.17 16.71 -19.01
N SER A 301 -21.95 16.71 -20.08
CA SER A 301 -23.13 17.58 -20.24
C SER A 301 -24.27 17.28 -19.26
N ASP A 302 -24.22 16.15 -18.59
CA ASP A 302 -25.20 15.70 -17.60
C ASP A 302 -24.75 15.91 -16.14
N ALA A 303 -23.64 16.62 -15.92
CA ALA A 303 -23.19 17.02 -14.59
C ALA A 303 -24.22 17.99 -13.97
N GLN A 304 -24.65 17.70 -12.74
CA GLN A 304 -25.60 18.54 -11.98
C GLN A 304 -24.88 19.55 -11.08
N GLU A 305 -23.75 19.14 -10.54
CA GLU A 305 -22.83 20.00 -9.79
C GLU A 305 -21.40 19.54 -10.12
N ALA A 306 -20.50 20.48 -10.29
CA ALA A 306 -19.10 20.16 -10.49
C ALA A 306 -18.17 21.18 -9.84
N ARG A 307 -16.94 20.76 -9.55
CA ARG A 307 -15.88 21.62 -9.01
C ARG A 307 -14.52 21.18 -9.54
N THR A 308 -13.65 22.17 -9.64
CA THR A 308 -12.24 21.97 -9.91
C THR A 308 -11.42 22.71 -8.86
N LEU A 309 -10.45 22.02 -8.28
CA LEU A 309 -9.42 22.59 -7.41
C LEU A 309 -8.08 22.37 -8.11
N LEU A 310 -7.37 23.45 -8.36
CA LEU A 310 -6.07 23.44 -9.00
C LEU A 310 -4.99 23.81 -7.99
N TYR A 311 -4.05 22.93 -7.78
CA TYR A 311 -2.89 23.14 -6.94
C TYR A 311 -1.63 23.22 -7.79
N GLY A 312 -0.70 24.11 -7.43
CA GLY A 312 0.61 24.25 -8.06
C GLY A 312 1.71 23.89 -7.09
N TYR A 313 2.83 23.46 -7.66
CA TYR A 313 4.05 23.07 -6.96
C TYR A 313 5.24 23.78 -7.58
N THR A 314 6.10 24.33 -6.73
CA THR A 314 7.30 25.07 -7.18
C THR A 314 8.47 24.17 -7.53
N VAL A 315 8.40 22.89 -7.22
CA VAL A 315 9.41 21.87 -7.55
C VAL A 315 8.74 20.75 -8.32
N SER A 316 9.29 20.41 -9.48
CA SER A 316 8.75 19.33 -10.31
C SER A 316 8.88 17.97 -9.63
N GLY A 317 7.80 17.17 -9.65
CA GLY A 317 7.73 15.84 -9.04
C GLY A 317 7.66 15.83 -7.51
N ASP A 318 7.73 16.97 -6.83
CA ASP A 318 7.60 17.06 -5.38
C ASP A 318 6.20 17.48 -4.96
N TYR A 319 5.36 16.49 -4.73
CA TYR A 319 3.97 16.67 -4.26
C TYR A 319 3.81 16.48 -2.75
N SER A 320 4.91 16.24 -2.04
CA SER A 320 4.94 16.06 -0.58
C SER A 320 5.10 17.36 0.19
N HIS A 321 5.72 18.35 -0.42
CA HIS A 321 6.08 19.61 0.21
C HIS A 321 5.25 20.77 -0.33
N GLY A 322 4.18 21.08 0.37
CA GLY A 322 3.44 22.32 0.23
C GLY A 322 2.88 22.61 -1.17
N SER A 323 1.58 22.54 -1.30
CA SER A 323 0.87 22.91 -2.52
C SER A 323 0.20 24.27 -2.38
N PHE A 324 0.28 25.09 -3.43
CA PHE A 324 -0.46 26.36 -3.50
C PHE A 324 -1.81 26.10 -4.13
N LEU A 325 -2.92 26.44 -3.46
CA LEU A 325 -4.22 26.48 -4.12
C LEU A 325 -4.23 27.65 -5.11
N LEU A 326 -4.11 27.34 -6.39
CA LEU A 326 -4.06 28.35 -7.45
C LEU A 326 -5.47 28.79 -7.88
N ASP A 327 -6.38 27.83 -7.99
CA ASP A 327 -7.76 28.12 -8.40
C ASP A 327 -8.76 27.16 -7.78
N ARG A 328 -9.97 27.68 -7.57
CA ARG A 328 -11.13 26.92 -7.08
C ARG A 328 -12.37 27.38 -7.84
N VAL A 329 -12.80 26.56 -8.78
CA VAL A 329 -13.92 26.88 -9.66
C VAL A 329 -15.12 26.03 -9.31
N ARG A 330 -16.29 26.68 -9.22
CA ARG A 330 -17.59 26.01 -9.12
C ARG A 330 -18.25 25.95 -10.49
N PHE A 331 -19.02 24.92 -10.68
CA PHE A 331 -19.81 24.69 -11.88
C PHE A 331 -20.88 25.81 -12.08
N ASP A 332 -20.93 26.32 -13.29
CA ASP A 332 -22.07 27.04 -13.81
C ASP A 332 -22.97 26.07 -14.58
N PRO A 333 -24.21 25.83 -14.16
CA PRO A 333 -25.09 24.85 -14.81
C PRO A 333 -25.42 25.19 -16.29
N ASN A 334 -25.03 26.38 -16.75
CA ASN A 334 -25.22 26.77 -18.14
C ASN A 334 -24.03 26.44 -19.04
N THR A 335 -22.93 25.93 -18.49
CA THR A 335 -21.74 25.61 -19.27
C THR A 335 -21.19 24.22 -18.88
N THR A 336 -20.66 23.51 -19.85
CA THR A 336 -19.91 22.26 -19.61
C THR A 336 -18.41 22.50 -19.49
N THR A 337 -17.98 23.76 -19.57
CA THR A 337 -16.58 24.15 -19.54
C THR A 337 -16.27 24.93 -18.27
N MET A 338 -15.32 24.45 -17.49
CA MET A 338 -14.72 25.20 -16.41
C MET A 338 -13.41 25.81 -16.86
N ARG A 339 -13.16 27.05 -16.42
CA ARG A 339 -11.93 27.76 -16.68
C ARG A 339 -11.12 27.85 -15.40
N VAL A 340 -9.91 27.34 -15.41
CA VAL A 340 -8.96 27.43 -14.31
C VAL A 340 -7.75 28.24 -14.73
N HIS A 341 -7.09 28.86 -13.77
CA HIS A 341 -6.06 29.86 -14.04
C HIS A 341 -4.77 29.50 -13.30
N THR A 342 -3.65 29.61 -13.98
CA THR A 342 -2.30 29.43 -13.42
C THR A 342 -1.47 30.70 -13.48
N PRO A 343 -0.50 30.89 -12.59
CA PRO A 343 0.58 31.84 -12.81
C PRO A 343 1.37 31.48 -14.08
N GLN A 344 2.16 32.41 -14.59
CA GLN A 344 2.84 32.22 -15.88
C GLN A 344 4.10 31.37 -15.81
N SER A 345 4.84 31.40 -14.70
CA SER A 345 6.18 30.83 -14.62
C SER A 345 6.57 30.21 -13.27
N GLU A 346 5.81 30.47 -12.21
CA GLU A 346 6.23 30.17 -10.84
C GLU A 346 6.01 28.70 -10.44
N MET A 347 5.14 28.00 -11.17
CA MET A 347 4.82 26.60 -10.90
C MET A 347 5.53 25.68 -11.89
N GLN A 348 6.10 24.59 -11.38
CA GLN A 348 6.76 23.56 -12.17
C GLN A 348 5.85 22.37 -12.44
N ASP A 349 4.88 22.15 -11.54
CA ASP A 349 3.93 21.07 -11.64
C ASP A 349 2.56 21.43 -11.06
N TYR A 350 1.56 20.60 -11.39
CA TYR A 350 0.17 20.82 -10.99
C TYR A 350 -0.45 19.54 -10.45
N ARG A 351 -1.45 19.72 -9.58
CA ARG A 351 -2.44 18.69 -9.23
C ARG A 351 -3.82 19.26 -9.47
N THR A 352 -4.56 18.66 -10.38
CA THR A 352 -5.94 19.02 -10.65
C THR A 352 -6.87 18.00 -10.00
N TYR A 353 -7.65 18.42 -9.03
CA TYR A 353 -8.68 17.62 -8.41
C TYR A 353 -10.04 18.10 -8.90
N MET A 354 -10.76 17.22 -9.59
CA MET A 354 -12.04 17.49 -10.21
C MET A 354 -13.09 16.54 -9.68
N TYR A 355 -14.28 17.02 -9.52
CA TYR A 355 -15.42 16.17 -9.20
C TYR A 355 -16.73 16.74 -9.71
N TYR A 356 -17.66 15.86 -10.04
CA TYR A 356 -19.01 16.25 -10.38
C TYR A 356 -20.03 15.24 -9.83
N PHE A 357 -21.23 15.75 -9.57
CA PHE A 357 -22.37 14.97 -9.14
C PHE A 357 -23.29 14.66 -10.32
N LYS A 358 -23.70 13.38 -10.43
CA LYS A 358 -24.69 12.92 -11.40
C LYS A 358 -25.58 11.88 -10.74
N SER A 359 -26.90 12.07 -10.86
CA SER A 359 -27.91 11.14 -10.36
C SER A 359 -27.75 10.78 -8.88
N ALA A 360 -27.12 9.66 -8.56
CA ALA A 360 -26.99 9.14 -7.19
C ALA A 360 -25.55 9.08 -6.69
N GLY A 361 -24.59 9.68 -7.39
CA GLY A 361 -23.20 9.55 -6.98
C GLY A 361 -22.27 10.65 -7.48
N TRP A 362 -21.13 10.75 -6.80
CA TRP A 362 -20.03 11.62 -7.17
C TRP A 362 -19.04 10.88 -8.05
N ASN A 363 -18.51 11.58 -9.03
CA ASN A 363 -17.40 11.14 -9.86
C ASN A 363 -16.21 12.03 -9.56
N TYR A 364 -15.05 11.43 -9.40
CA TYR A 364 -13.81 12.11 -9.05
C TYR A 364 -12.72 11.80 -10.07
N ASN A 365 -11.88 12.80 -10.32
CA ASN A 365 -10.68 12.64 -11.13
C ASN A 365 -9.56 13.47 -10.49
N THR A 366 -8.43 12.83 -10.23
CA THR A 366 -7.21 13.49 -9.78
C THR A 366 -6.14 13.27 -10.82
N VAL A 367 -5.56 14.36 -11.31
CA VAL A 367 -4.50 14.35 -12.32
C VAL A 367 -3.32 15.12 -11.77
N TYR A 368 -2.14 14.55 -11.90
CA TYR A 368 -0.87 15.17 -11.51
C TYR A 368 -0.05 15.50 -12.76
N GLY A 369 0.90 16.43 -12.63
CA GLY A 369 1.83 16.84 -13.68
C GLY A 369 1.24 17.84 -14.67
N ILE A 370 0.03 17.61 -15.13
CA ILE A 370 -0.63 18.44 -16.17
C ILE A 370 -2.01 18.93 -15.71
N ILE A 371 -2.51 19.97 -16.39
CA ILE A 371 -3.90 20.39 -16.29
C ILE A 371 -4.68 19.70 -17.41
N PRO A 372 -5.64 18.80 -17.10
CA PRO A 372 -6.36 18.06 -18.12
C PRO A 372 -7.33 18.96 -18.88
N GLY A 373 -7.49 18.72 -20.18
CA GLY A 373 -8.46 19.42 -21.02
C GLY A 373 -9.91 18.96 -20.80
N GLN A 374 -10.10 17.79 -20.19
CA GLN A 374 -11.43 17.23 -19.93
C GLN A 374 -11.47 16.37 -18.68
N PHE A 375 -12.67 16.21 -18.12
CA PHE A 375 -12.93 15.24 -17.08
C PHE A 375 -13.02 13.83 -17.69
N GLU A 376 -12.25 12.89 -17.17
CA GLU A 376 -12.29 11.50 -17.62
C GLU A 376 -13.17 10.68 -16.67
N THR A 377 -14.23 10.08 -17.21
CA THR A 377 -15.12 9.19 -16.44
C THR A 377 -14.58 7.78 -16.39
N ILE A 378 -14.84 7.09 -15.27
CA ILE A 378 -14.63 5.64 -15.20
C ILE A 378 -15.70 4.93 -16.05
N ASP A 379 -15.26 4.02 -16.90
CA ASP A 379 -16.16 3.17 -17.71
C ASP A 379 -16.56 1.93 -16.91
N ALA A 380 -17.19 2.16 -15.79
CA ALA A 380 -17.68 1.11 -14.91
C ALA A 380 -18.99 1.52 -14.23
N SER A 381 -19.80 0.51 -13.90
CA SER A 381 -20.99 0.69 -13.10
C SER A 381 -21.15 -0.42 -12.07
N MET A 382 -21.92 -0.16 -11.02
CA MET A 382 -22.25 -1.17 -10.02
C MET A 382 -23.69 -1.02 -9.51
N THR A 383 -24.21 -2.14 -9.00
CA THR A 383 -25.50 -2.21 -8.32
C THR A 383 -25.32 -2.98 -7.02
N PHE A 384 -25.93 -2.48 -5.94
CA PHE A 384 -25.98 -3.22 -4.68
C PHE A 384 -26.93 -4.41 -4.76
N VAL A 385 -26.44 -5.60 -4.43
CA VAL A 385 -27.25 -6.80 -4.16
C VAL A 385 -27.54 -6.86 -2.66
N SER A 386 -26.52 -6.65 -1.82
CA SER A 386 -26.63 -6.58 -0.38
C SER A 386 -25.62 -5.59 0.22
N GLY A 387 -26.07 -4.72 1.12
CA GLY A 387 -25.23 -3.83 1.94
C GLY A 387 -25.04 -4.34 3.38
N SER A 388 -25.34 -5.61 3.65
CA SER A 388 -25.21 -6.19 4.99
C SER A 388 -23.75 -6.44 5.37
N LYS A 389 -23.40 -6.22 6.64
CA LYS A 389 -22.07 -6.58 7.19
C LYS A 389 -21.74 -8.07 7.09
N ASN A 390 -22.76 -8.93 7.12
CA ASN A 390 -22.56 -10.37 7.06
C ASN A 390 -22.49 -10.91 5.63
N ASN A 391 -23.02 -10.14 4.68
CA ASN A 391 -23.00 -10.45 3.26
C ASN A 391 -23.04 -9.13 2.47
N TYR A 392 -21.87 -8.49 2.34
CA TYR A 392 -21.74 -7.38 1.39
C TYR A 392 -21.62 -7.98 0.00
N GLU A 393 -22.46 -7.54 -0.93
CA GLU A 393 -22.50 -8.06 -2.28
C GLU A 393 -22.93 -6.99 -3.27
N ILE A 394 -22.18 -6.88 -4.36
CA ILE A 394 -22.45 -5.99 -5.48
C ILE A 394 -22.32 -6.72 -6.80
N THR A 395 -22.94 -6.19 -7.83
CA THR A 395 -22.65 -6.56 -9.22
C THR A 395 -21.98 -5.39 -9.90
N THR A 396 -20.97 -5.67 -10.73
CA THR A 396 -20.19 -4.65 -11.44
C THR A 396 -20.18 -4.92 -12.94
N THR A 397 -20.00 -3.86 -13.75
CA THR A 397 -19.72 -3.92 -15.17
C THR A 397 -18.64 -2.93 -15.54
N GLY A 398 -17.94 -3.16 -16.66
CA GLY A 398 -16.86 -2.30 -17.12
C GLY A 398 -15.52 -2.58 -16.45
N THR A 399 -14.57 -1.67 -16.60
CA THR A 399 -13.17 -1.82 -16.13
C THR A 399 -12.85 -0.85 -15.00
N PHE A 400 -12.22 -1.36 -13.96
CA PHE A 400 -11.71 -0.62 -12.81
C PHE A 400 -10.77 -1.54 -12.02
N ASP A 401 -10.02 -1.02 -11.06
CA ASP A 401 -8.97 -1.77 -10.36
C ASP A 401 -9.38 -2.18 -8.94
N GLN A 402 -10.04 -1.31 -8.22
CA GLN A 402 -10.35 -1.53 -6.80
C GLN A 402 -11.79 -1.17 -6.47
N ILE A 403 -12.31 -1.90 -5.48
CA ILE A 403 -13.57 -1.59 -4.79
C ILE A 403 -13.24 -1.09 -3.40
N ARG A 404 -13.83 0.02 -2.99
CA ARG A 404 -13.72 0.53 -1.63
C ARG A 404 -15.11 0.79 -1.05
N SER A 405 -15.48 0.06 0.01
CA SER A 405 -16.69 0.33 0.76
C SER A 405 -16.41 1.18 2.00
N TYR A 406 -17.31 2.09 2.32
CA TYR A 406 -17.20 3.02 3.43
C TYR A 406 -18.29 2.74 4.46
N TRP A 407 -17.88 2.33 5.64
CA TRP A 407 -18.74 2.05 6.77
C TRP A 407 -18.54 3.11 7.84
N ARG A 408 -19.61 3.60 8.42
CA ARG A 408 -19.54 4.69 9.40
C ARG A 408 -20.52 4.49 10.54
N PHE A 409 -20.17 5.06 11.70
CA PHE A 409 -21.12 5.46 12.73
C PHE A 409 -20.61 6.71 13.45
N ARG A 410 -21.49 7.35 14.23
CA ARG A 410 -21.15 8.49 15.07
C ARG A 410 -21.56 8.21 16.51
N SER A 411 -20.75 8.68 17.45
CA SER A 411 -21.03 8.67 18.89
C SER A 411 -20.63 10.02 19.48
N GLY A 412 -21.61 10.85 19.79
CA GLY A 412 -21.38 12.25 20.13
C GLY A 412 -20.74 13.00 18.96
N GLU A 413 -19.62 13.68 19.22
CA GLU A 413 -18.84 14.40 18.21
C GLU A 413 -17.88 13.51 17.43
N SER A 414 -17.56 12.32 17.96
CA SER A 414 -16.63 11.40 17.35
C SER A 414 -17.21 10.68 16.14
N VAL A 415 -16.43 10.59 15.09
CA VAL A 415 -16.74 9.88 13.84
C VAL A 415 -15.86 8.63 13.74
N TYR A 416 -16.50 7.52 13.50
CA TYR A 416 -15.86 6.23 13.30
C TYR A 416 -16.01 5.85 11.83
N THR A 417 -14.89 5.71 11.13
CA THR A 417 -14.85 5.37 9.72
C THR A 417 -14.14 4.05 9.49
N TRP A 418 -14.71 3.20 8.68
CA TRP A 418 -14.12 1.94 8.29
C TRP A 418 -14.13 1.82 6.77
N ASN A 419 -12.95 1.81 6.17
CA ASN A 419 -12.75 1.63 4.74
C ASN A 419 -12.31 0.19 4.50
N ILE A 420 -13.04 -0.54 3.67
CA ILE A 420 -12.68 -1.89 3.23
C ILE A 420 -12.33 -1.82 1.75
N VAL A 421 -11.11 -2.21 1.42
CA VAL A 421 -10.54 -2.11 0.08
C VAL A 421 -10.23 -3.52 -0.42
N GLY A 422 -10.73 -3.84 -1.60
CA GLY A 422 -10.47 -5.09 -2.30
C GLY A 422 -10.19 -4.88 -3.78
N ARG A 423 -9.75 -5.94 -4.45
CA ARG A 423 -9.59 -5.96 -5.91
C ARG A 423 -10.95 -5.85 -6.62
N ASN A 424 -10.92 -5.57 -7.91
CA ASN A 424 -12.11 -5.42 -8.76
C ASN A 424 -13.00 -6.67 -8.86
N ASP A 425 -12.44 -7.86 -8.68
CA ASP A 425 -13.15 -9.13 -8.70
C ASP A 425 -13.75 -9.52 -7.34
N LEU A 426 -13.39 -8.81 -6.26
CA LEU A 426 -13.89 -9.07 -4.91
C LEU A 426 -15.24 -8.37 -4.68
N THR A 427 -16.26 -8.81 -5.38
CA THR A 427 -17.61 -8.22 -5.37
C THR A 427 -18.48 -8.67 -4.21
N ASN A 428 -18.04 -9.66 -3.43
CA ASN A 428 -18.70 -10.10 -2.22
C ASN A 428 -17.70 -10.39 -1.11
N TYR A 429 -18.04 -10.07 0.11
CA TYR A 429 -17.27 -10.39 1.31
C TYR A 429 -18.12 -10.23 2.58
N ARG A 430 -17.66 -10.84 3.65
CA ARG A 430 -18.13 -10.53 5.00
C ARG A 430 -17.23 -9.44 5.60
N VAL A 431 -17.84 -8.40 6.16
CA VAL A 431 -17.09 -7.38 6.91
C VAL A 431 -16.41 -8.07 8.11
N PRO A 432 -15.10 -7.90 8.33
CA PRO A 432 -14.38 -8.58 9.39
C PRO A 432 -15.00 -8.42 10.78
N ASP A 433 -14.95 -9.44 11.62
CA ASP A 433 -15.34 -9.34 13.02
C ASP A 433 -14.19 -8.70 13.83
N PHE A 434 -14.55 -7.93 14.86
CA PHE A 434 -13.55 -7.35 15.73
C PHE A 434 -13.05 -8.39 16.75
N PRO A 435 -11.75 -8.64 16.82
CA PRO A 435 -11.18 -9.50 17.85
C PRO A 435 -11.23 -8.86 19.25
N SER A 436 -11.02 -9.66 20.28
CA SER A 436 -11.08 -9.22 21.69
C SER A 436 -10.15 -8.06 22.02
N LEU A 437 -9.01 -7.95 21.37
CA LEU A 437 -8.06 -6.85 21.54
C LEU A 437 -8.68 -5.49 21.18
N VAL A 438 -9.57 -5.44 20.18
CA VAL A 438 -10.30 -4.22 19.81
C VAL A 438 -11.15 -3.72 20.97
N ALA A 439 -11.88 -4.61 21.65
CA ALA A 439 -12.70 -4.24 22.79
C ALA A 439 -11.88 -3.75 23.99
N GLN A 440 -10.62 -4.17 24.12
CA GLN A 440 -9.72 -3.69 25.19
C GLN A 440 -9.24 -2.27 24.91
N ILE A 441 -8.96 -1.91 23.67
CA ILE A 441 -8.40 -0.61 23.28
C ILE A 441 -9.49 0.40 22.91
N PHE A 442 -10.58 -0.06 22.28
CA PHE A 442 -11.73 0.73 21.86
C PHE A 442 -13.04 0.19 22.45
N PRO A 443 -13.24 0.27 23.78
CA PRO A 443 -14.31 -0.46 24.50
C PRO A 443 -15.74 -0.06 24.09
N THR A 444 -15.92 1.12 23.56
CA THR A 444 -17.25 1.63 23.13
C THR A 444 -17.57 1.32 21.68
N MET A 445 -16.64 0.71 20.94
CA MET A 445 -16.78 0.45 19.52
C MET A 445 -17.22 -0.98 19.26
N LEU A 446 -18.38 -1.15 18.64
CA LEU A 446 -18.93 -2.45 18.22
C LEU A 446 -19.08 -2.49 16.70
N ARG A 447 -18.71 -3.63 16.11
CA ARG A 447 -18.93 -3.87 14.65
C ARG A 447 -20.39 -3.61 14.24
N SER A 448 -21.35 -3.95 15.11
CA SER A 448 -22.77 -3.77 14.82
C SER A 448 -23.21 -2.33 14.59
N GLN A 449 -22.46 -1.34 15.10
CA GLN A 449 -22.79 0.08 14.97
C GLN A 449 -22.50 0.65 13.57
N PHE A 450 -21.56 0.04 12.83
CA PHE A 450 -21.21 0.53 11.52
C PHE A 450 -22.30 0.27 10.49
N VAL A 451 -22.57 1.28 9.66
CA VAL A 451 -23.54 1.21 8.56
C VAL A 451 -22.81 1.56 7.27
N LEU A 452 -23.09 0.83 6.20
CA LEU A 452 -22.57 1.16 4.87
C LEU A 452 -23.10 2.53 4.43
N SER A 453 -22.19 3.44 4.08
CA SER A 453 -22.57 4.77 3.59
C SER A 453 -22.46 4.91 2.08
N LYS A 454 -21.41 4.32 1.50
CA LYS A 454 -21.18 4.32 0.06
C LYS A 454 -20.19 3.22 -0.33
N THR A 455 -20.17 2.92 -1.62
CA THR A 455 -19.10 2.14 -2.26
C THR A 455 -18.51 2.97 -3.40
N GLU A 456 -17.22 2.88 -3.58
CA GLU A 456 -16.44 3.56 -4.60
C GLU A 456 -15.76 2.54 -5.50
N LEU A 457 -15.90 2.69 -6.81
CA LEU A 457 -15.07 2.02 -7.81
C LEU A 457 -13.90 2.94 -8.14
N ILE A 458 -12.68 2.42 -8.14
CA ILE A 458 -11.45 3.17 -8.35
C ILE A 458 -10.68 2.56 -9.51
N ASP A 459 -10.19 3.42 -10.38
CA ASP A 459 -9.40 3.07 -11.55
C ASP A 459 -8.10 3.89 -11.55
N TYR A 460 -6.99 3.22 -11.80
CA TYR A 460 -5.65 3.76 -11.93
C TYR A 460 -5.13 3.49 -13.36
N PRO A 461 -5.46 4.33 -14.35
CA PRO A 461 -5.28 4.03 -15.77
C PRO A 461 -3.85 3.66 -16.20
N GLU A 462 -2.86 4.07 -15.43
CA GLU A 462 -1.44 3.86 -15.73
C GLU A 462 -0.83 2.65 -14.99
N LEU A 463 -1.59 2.02 -14.08
CA LEU A 463 -1.13 0.84 -13.35
C LEU A 463 -1.69 -0.44 -13.98
N THR A 464 -0.90 -1.48 -13.97
CA THR A 464 -1.20 -2.71 -14.72
C THR A 464 -1.75 -3.84 -13.84
N SER A 465 -1.62 -3.71 -12.51
CA SER A 465 -2.07 -4.74 -11.58
C SER A 465 -2.38 -4.20 -10.19
N ASN A 466 -3.24 -4.90 -9.46
CA ASN A 466 -3.50 -4.60 -8.05
C ASN A 466 -2.27 -4.75 -7.15
N GLN A 467 -1.36 -5.66 -7.48
CA GLN A 467 -0.11 -5.82 -6.74
C GLN A 467 0.77 -4.58 -6.87
N GLU A 468 0.86 -4.00 -8.06
CA GLU A 468 1.56 -2.75 -8.31
C GLU A 468 0.98 -1.59 -7.48
N ILE A 469 -0.35 -1.51 -7.35
CA ILE A 469 -1.01 -0.51 -6.50
C ILE A 469 -0.59 -0.68 -5.02
N TRP A 470 -0.54 -1.93 -4.52
CA TRP A 470 -0.11 -2.21 -3.15
C TRP A 470 1.37 -1.91 -2.94
N ASP A 471 2.22 -2.28 -3.90
CA ASP A 471 3.66 -2.06 -3.84
C ASP A 471 3.98 -0.56 -3.79
N ILE A 472 3.34 0.23 -4.64
CA ILE A 472 3.47 1.69 -4.62
C ILE A 472 2.97 2.27 -3.30
N ARG A 473 1.81 1.84 -2.84
CA ARG A 473 1.20 2.39 -1.63
C ARG A 473 1.98 2.10 -0.35
N PHE A 474 2.59 0.92 -0.24
CA PHE A 474 3.11 0.42 1.02
C PHE A 474 4.58 0.00 1.00
N LYS A 475 5.16 -0.32 -0.15
CA LYS A 475 6.55 -0.77 -0.27
C LYS A 475 7.48 0.32 -0.79
N TRP A 476 6.99 1.23 -1.61
CA TRP A 476 7.81 2.32 -2.11
C TRP A 476 8.27 3.25 -0.98
N ALA A 477 9.51 3.78 -1.08
CA ALA A 477 10.13 4.57 -0.02
C ALA A 477 9.56 5.99 0.12
N GLY A 478 8.95 6.52 -0.93
CA GLY A 478 8.29 7.83 -0.95
C GLY A 478 6.87 7.81 -0.39
N TYR A 479 6.21 8.95 -0.49
CA TYR A 479 4.78 9.04 -0.19
C TYR A 479 3.98 8.54 -1.39
N PHE A 480 2.89 7.85 -1.14
CA PHE A 480 2.00 7.35 -2.19
C PHE A 480 1.58 8.45 -3.19
N ASN A 481 1.34 9.66 -2.68
CA ASN A 481 1.00 10.80 -3.53
C ASN A 481 2.14 11.26 -4.44
N GLU A 482 3.40 10.99 -4.08
CA GLU A 482 4.56 11.34 -4.93
C GLU A 482 4.70 10.41 -6.12
N TYR A 483 4.37 9.12 -5.94
CA TYR A 483 4.41 8.16 -7.05
C TYR A 483 3.19 8.29 -7.96
N ILE A 484 2.00 8.43 -7.38
CA ILE A 484 0.76 8.69 -8.14
C ILE A 484 0.81 10.08 -8.81
N SER A 485 1.81 10.88 -8.51
CA SER A 485 2.04 12.18 -9.14
C SER A 485 2.17 12.11 -10.66
N GLU A 486 2.57 10.99 -11.20
CA GLU A 486 2.60 10.74 -12.65
C GLU A 486 1.34 10.02 -13.14
N SER A 487 0.44 9.61 -12.23
CA SER A 487 -0.72 8.79 -12.55
C SER A 487 -2.03 9.55 -12.38
N ARG A 488 -3.03 9.11 -13.12
CA ARG A 488 -4.40 9.57 -13.00
C ARG A 488 -5.16 8.61 -12.10
N THR A 489 -6.00 9.17 -11.23
CA THR A 489 -6.96 8.37 -10.48
C THR A 489 -8.35 8.80 -10.86
N ARG A 490 -9.18 7.85 -11.27
CA ARG A 490 -10.60 8.04 -11.53
C ARG A 490 -11.40 7.24 -10.52
N SER A 491 -12.46 7.82 -9.99
CA SER A 491 -13.35 7.02 -9.14
C SER A 491 -14.79 7.48 -9.22
N LYS A 492 -15.70 6.60 -8.84
CA LYS A 492 -17.14 6.84 -8.84
C LYS A 492 -17.77 6.26 -7.58
N ASP A 493 -18.47 7.10 -6.85
CA ASP A 493 -19.23 6.74 -5.66
C ASP A 493 -20.63 6.24 -6.00
N TYR A 494 -21.08 5.26 -5.25
CA TYR A 494 -22.45 4.78 -5.21
C TYR A 494 -22.96 4.86 -3.77
N VAL A 495 -23.94 5.71 -3.54
CA VAL A 495 -24.56 5.86 -2.21
C VAL A 495 -25.26 4.56 -1.85
N ALA A 496 -25.02 4.06 -0.63
CA ALA A 496 -25.68 2.84 -0.16
C ALA A 496 -27.18 3.07 -0.06
N PRO A 497 -28.00 2.04 -0.39
CA PRO A 497 -29.42 2.11 -0.12
C PRO A 497 -29.67 2.31 1.37
N THR A 498 -30.66 3.09 1.71
CA THR A 498 -31.09 3.29 3.11
C THR A 498 -31.48 1.93 3.68
N PRO A 499 -31.01 1.55 4.88
CA PRO A 499 -31.30 0.27 5.50
C PRO A 499 -32.79 0.02 5.70
#